data_e9c158544353ce0a0516d7d3c451e0af
#
_entry.id   e9c158544353ce0a0516d7d3c451e0af
#
_cell.length_a   1.000
_cell.length_b   1.000
_cell.length_c   1.000
_cell.angle_alpha   90.00
_cell.angle_beta   90.00
_cell.angle_gamma   90.00
#
_symmetry.space_group_name_H-M   'P 1'
#
loop_
_entity.id
_entity.type
_entity.pdbx_description
1 polymer ?
#
loop_
_entity_poly.entity_id
_entity_poly.type
_entity_poly.pdbx_seq_one_letter_code
_entity_poly.pdbx_strand_id
1 'polypeptide(L)'
;MTLYATDLDGTLLRPDKSISDETAEILNGLVSDGVLFTYATARSFSSASPLLTKLHLNCPAVTFNGVFVIDPRDGRHIVENVFTPVSCKIAIDYFNKMDIAPLVYSYIDGRERVSYLESRLED
;
A
#
# COMPACT_ATOMS: atom_id res chain seq x y z
N MET A 1 5.27 4.23 24.62
CA MET A 1 4.29 3.63 23.69
C MET A 1 5.06 3.17 22.46
N THR A 2 4.97 1.89 22.06
CA THR A 2 5.74 1.33 20.93
C THR A 2 4.76 0.86 19.86
N LEU A 3 5.00 1.29 18.61
CA LEU A 3 4.28 0.83 17.42
C LEU A 3 5.14 -0.20 16.71
N TYR A 4 4.56 -1.34 16.36
CA TYR A 4 5.17 -2.36 15.52
C TYR A 4 4.58 -2.26 14.11
N ALA A 5 5.45 -2.13 13.12
CA ALA A 5 5.07 -2.12 11.71
C ALA A 5 5.80 -3.24 10.96
N THR A 6 5.09 -3.98 10.14
CA THR A 6 5.65 -5.04 9.30
C THR A 6 5.54 -4.69 7.82
N ASP A 7 6.45 -5.20 7.00
CA ASP A 7 6.20 -5.33 5.57
C ASP A 7 5.30 -6.55 5.29
N LEU A 8 4.72 -6.59 4.12
CA LEU A 8 3.83 -7.67 3.70
C LEU A 8 4.56 -8.74 2.90
N ASP A 9 5.04 -8.39 1.72
CA ASP A 9 5.60 -9.36 0.78
C ASP A 9 6.99 -9.84 1.23
N GLY A 10 7.14 -11.16 1.40
CA GLY A 10 8.40 -11.73 1.88
C GLY A 10 8.66 -11.56 3.38
N THR A 11 7.73 -10.96 4.14
CA THR A 11 7.82 -10.77 5.59
C THR A 11 6.61 -11.37 6.30
N LEU A 12 5.46 -10.70 6.31
CA LEU A 12 4.25 -11.20 6.96
C LEU A 12 3.53 -12.24 6.10
N LEU A 13 3.47 -12.00 4.78
CA LEU A 13 2.81 -12.91 3.85
C LEU A 13 3.71 -14.08 3.48
N ARG A 14 3.10 -15.27 3.41
CA ARG A 14 3.70 -16.48 2.86
C ARG A 14 3.92 -16.33 1.35
N PRO A 15 4.68 -17.25 0.69
CA PRO A 15 4.86 -17.23 -0.77
C PRO A 15 3.55 -17.29 -1.56
N ASP A 16 2.52 -17.94 -1.03
CA ASP A 16 1.17 -18.02 -1.60
C ASP A 16 0.31 -16.76 -1.30
N LYS A 17 0.92 -15.75 -0.68
CA LYS A 17 0.29 -14.47 -0.27
C LYS A 17 -0.79 -14.62 0.80
N SER A 18 -0.79 -15.72 1.54
CA SER A 18 -1.66 -15.94 2.69
C SER A 18 -1.01 -15.56 4.01
N ILE A 19 -1.84 -15.40 5.04
CA ILE A 19 -1.43 -15.37 6.46
C ILE A 19 -1.96 -16.65 7.10
N SER A 20 -1.10 -17.36 7.86
CA SER A 20 -1.55 -18.54 8.58
C SER A 20 -2.55 -18.19 9.69
N ASP A 21 -3.42 -19.13 10.02
CA ASP A 21 -4.35 -18.97 11.13
C ASP A 21 -3.61 -18.73 12.44
N GLU A 22 -2.54 -19.49 12.69
CA GLU A 22 -1.67 -19.32 13.86
C GLU A 22 -1.08 -17.91 13.96
N THR A 23 -0.51 -17.38 12.85
CA THR A 23 0.03 -16.01 12.83
C THR A 23 -1.07 -14.98 13.09
N ALA A 24 -2.23 -15.15 12.47
CA ALA A 24 -3.36 -14.25 12.68
C ALA A 24 -3.85 -14.27 14.13
N GLU A 25 -3.99 -15.45 14.74
CA GLU A 25 -4.40 -15.61 16.15
C GLU A 25 -3.42 -14.93 17.11
N ILE A 26 -2.10 -15.14 16.93
CA ILE A 26 -1.05 -14.50 17.75
C ILE A 26 -1.13 -12.97 17.61
N LEU A 27 -1.18 -12.44 16.38
CA LEU A 27 -1.21 -10.99 16.18
C LEU A 27 -2.48 -10.36 16.71
N ASN A 28 -3.64 -10.98 16.50
CA ASN A 28 -4.91 -10.49 17.00
C ASN A 28 -4.96 -10.52 18.54
N GLY A 29 -4.35 -11.54 19.16
CA GLY A 29 -4.16 -11.60 20.62
C GLY A 29 -3.33 -10.43 21.14
N LEU A 30 -2.18 -10.17 20.54
CA LEU A 30 -1.32 -9.03 20.90
C LEU A 30 -2.03 -7.68 20.74
N VAL A 31 -2.78 -7.51 19.64
CA VAL A 31 -3.58 -6.29 19.41
C VAL A 31 -4.68 -6.14 20.45
N SER A 32 -5.32 -7.23 20.86
CA SER A 32 -6.33 -7.23 21.94
C SER A 32 -5.74 -6.88 23.30
N ASP A 33 -4.48 -7.23 23.53
CA ASP A 33 -3.71 -6.86 24.72
C ASP A 33 -3.16 -5.41 24.67
N GLY A 34 -3.53 -4.64 23.64
CA GLY A 34 -3.16 -3.23 23.50
C GLY A 34 -1.84 -2.96 22.79
N VAL A 35 -1.22 -3.96 22.18
CA VAL A 35 -0.07 -3.75 21.29
C VAL A 35 -0.52 -2.99 20.05
N LEU A 36 0.20 -1.92 19.71
CA LEU A 36 -0.03 -1.18 18.48
C LEU A 36 0.67 -1.89 17.32
N PHE A 37 -0.10 -2.41 16.36
CA PHE A 37 0.40 -3.16 15.24
C PHE A 37 -0.20 -2.69 13.92
N THR A 38 0.65 -2.55 12.89
CA THR A 38 0.25 -2.15 11.55
C THR A 38 1.19 -2.72 10.48
N TYR A 39 0.96 -2.32 9.23
CA TYR A 39 1.83 -2.66 8.11
C TYR A 39 2.26 -1.43 7.30
N ALA A 40 3.40 -1.57 6.61
CA ALA A 40 3.89 -0.64 5.61
C ALA A 40 4.27 -1.44 4.36
N THR A 41 3.72 -1.06 3.19
CA THR A 41 3.84 -1.84 1.97
C THR A 41 3.95 -0.98 0.71
N ALA A 42 4.55 -1.54 -0.34
CA ALA A 42 4.49 -0.96 -1.68
C ALA A 42 3.11 -1.14 -2.35
N ARG A 43 2.28 -2.06 -1.83
CA ARG A 43 0.95 -2.32 -2.38
C ARG A 43 0.01 -1.14 -2.20
N SER A 44 -1.01 -1.09 -3.09
CA SER A 44 -2.21 -0.29 -2.88
C SER A 44 -3.07 -0.87 -1.76
N PHE A 45 -4.00 -0.07 -1.21
CA PHE A 45 -4.98 -0.59 -0.26
C PHE A 45 -5.86 -1.67 -0.89
N SER A 46 -6.33 -1.45 -2.12
CA SER A 46 -7.19 -2.41 -2.83
C SER A 46 -6.50 -3.76 -3.08
N SER A 47 -5.16 -3.79 -3.22
CA SER A 47 -4.41 -5.04 -3.39
C SER A 47 -3.94 -5.67 -2.08
N ALA A 48 -3.85 -4.91 -0.99
CA ALA A 48 -3.41 -5.40 0.32
C ALA A 48 -4.60 -5.91 1.17
N SER A 49 -5.71 -5.17 1.22
CA SER A 49 -6.83 -5.45 2.12
C SER A 49 -7.42 -6.86 1.98
N PRO A 50 -7.58 -7.44 0.77
CA PRO A 50 -8.08 -8.81 0.65
C PRO A 50 -7.18 -9.87 1.29
N LEU A 51 -5.88 -9.59 1.40
CA LEU A 51 -4.88 -10.51 1.97
C LEU A 51 -4.86 -10.47 3.50
N LEU A 52 -5.39 -9.40 4.10
CA LEU A 52 -5.29 -9.09 5.53
C LEU A 52 -6.61 -9.27 6.28
N THR A 53 -7.59 -9.92 5.68
CA THR A 53 -8.95 -10.08 6.24
C THR A 53 -9.00 -10.82 7.57
N LYS A 54 -7.93 -11.58 7.91
CA LYS A 54 -7.80 -12.28 9.19
C LYS A 54 -7.25 -11.40 10.32
N LEU A 55 -6.74 -10.19 10.01
CA LEU A 55 -6.08 -9.33 11.00
C LEU A 55 -7.02 -8.23 11.50
N HIS A 56 -7.00 -7.99 12.79
CA HIS A 56 -7.70 -6.90 13.48
C HIS A 56 -6.74 -5.76 13.75
N LEU A 57 -6.46 -4.94 12.71
CA LEU A 57 -5.50 -3.83 12.83
C LEU A 57 -6.10 -2.67 13.64
N ASN A 58 -5.31 -2.10 14.54
CA ASN A 58 -5.71 -1.01 15.44
C ASN A 58 -4.99 0.31 15.18
N CYS A 59 -4.13 0.36 14.18
CA CYS A 59 -3.35 1.54 13.81
C CYS A 59 -3.48 1.85 12.31
N PRO A 60 -3.32 3.12 11.91
CA PRO A 60 -3.18 3.49 10.51
C PRO A 60 -2.08 2.70 9.82
N ALA A 61 -2.27 2.37 8.55
CA ALA A 61 -1.33 1.63 7.73
C ALA A 61 -0.73 2.48 6.62
N VAL A 62 0.45 2.08 6.14
CA VAL A 62 1.18 2.79 5.10
C VAL A 62 1.12 2.00 3.80
N THR A 63 0.68 2.65 2.72
CA THR A 63 0.55 2.06 1.39
C THR A 63 1.35 2.84 0.34
N PHE A 64 1.58 2.24 -0.83
CA PHE A 64 2.34 2.85 -1.93
C PHE A 64 3.68 3.43 -1.49
N ASN A 65 4.46 2.68 -0.67
CA ASN A 65 5.77 3.12 -0.16
C ASN A 65 5.71 4.47 0.60
N GLY A 66 4.61 4.78 1.29
CA GLY A 66 4.47 6.01 2.07
C GLY A 66 3.76 7.15 1.35
N VAL A 67 3.23 6.94 0.15
CA VAL A 67 2.38 7.94 -0.51
C VAL A 67 1.11 8.16 0.29
N PHE A 68 0.49 7.09 0.81
CA PHE A 68 -0.70 7.20 1.63
C PHE A 68 -0.51 6.58 3.01
N VAL A 69 -1.02 7.28 4.03
CA VAL A 69 -1.35 6.69 5.33
C VAL A 69 -2.87 6.56 5.38
N ILE A 70 -3.34 5.36 5.63
CA ILE A 70 -4.77 5.02 5.51
C ILE A 70 -5.33 4.43 6.81
N ASP A 71 -6.64 4.54 6.99
CA ASP A 71 -7.37 3.71 7.94
C ASP A 71 -7.53 2.29 7.34
N PRO A 72 -6.97 1.24 7.95
CA PRO A 72 -7.00 -0.10 7.37
C PRO A 72 -8.39 -0.73 7.34
N ARG A 73 -9.39 -0.13 8.01
CA ARG A 73 -10.76 -0.64 8.09
C ARG A 73 -11.58 -0.33 6.83
N ASP A 74 -11.33 0.83 6.22
CA ASP A 74 -12.13 1.34 5.10
C ASP A 74 -11.28 1.93 3.96
N GLY A 75 -9.95 2.03 4.13
CA GLY A 75 -9.03 2.59 3.15
C GLY A 75 -9.07 4.11 3.06
N ARG A 76 -9.75 4.79 3.98
CA ARG A 76 -9.81 6.26 4.01
C ARG A 76 -8.42 6.85 4.21
N HIS A 77 -8.03 7.77 3.35
CA HIS A 77 -6.75 8.44 3.44
C HIS A 77 -6.71 9.38 4.65
N ILE A 78 -5.68 9.23 5.48
CA ILE A 78 -5.38 10.09 6.64
C ILE A 78 -4.29 11.09 6.25
N VAL A 79 -3.28 10.62 5.47
CA VAL A 79 -2.20 11.45 4.93
C VAL A 79 -2.01 11.10 3.46
N GLU A 80 -1.80 12.12 2.64
CA GLU A 80 -1.53 12.00 1.22
C GLU A 80 -0.24 12.77 0.87
N ASN A 81 0.78 12.03 0.40
CA ASN A 81 2.05 12.57 -0.09
C ASN A 81 2.11 12.43 -1.61
N VAL A 82 1.25 13.16 -2.32
CA VAL A 82 1.14 13.09 -3.77
C VAL A 82 1.96 14.20 -4.45
N PHE A 83 2.33 13.97 -5.70
CA PHE A 83 2.93 15.01 -6.53
C PHE A 83 1.97 16.19 -6.71
N THR A 84 2.50 17.41 -6.63
CA THR A 84 1.78 18.57 -7.13
C THR A 84 1.61 18.48 -8.65
N PRO A 85 0.62 19.16 -9.26
CA PRO A 85 0.48 19.17 -10.72
C PRO A 85 1.77 19.58 -11.45
N VAL A 86 2.52 20.52 -10.89
CA VAL A 86 3.81 20.96 -11.44
C VAL A 86 4.86 19.87 -11.37
N SER A 87 5.01 19.24 -10.19
CA SER A 87 5.98 18.14 -10.00
C SER A 87 5.64 16.93 -10.86
N CYS A 88 4.35 16.62 -10.98
CA CYS A 88 3.87 15.53 -11.84
C CYS A 88 4.24 15.79 -13.31
N LYS A 89 3.98 17.00 -13.81
CA LYS A 89 4.35 17.39 -15.18
C LYS A 89 5.86 17.27 -15.40
N ILE A 90 6.68 17.78 -14.49
CA ILE A 90 8.15 17.69 -14.60
C ILE A 90 8.60 16.23 -14.68
N ALA A 91 8.06 15.36 -13.83
CA ALA A 91 8.40 13.94 -13.82
C ALA A 91 8.02 13.25 -15.13
N ILE A 92 6.80 13.49 -15.65
CA ILE A 92 6.33 12.91 -16.91
C ILE A 92 7.17 13.43 -18.08
N ASP A 93 7.44 14.74 -18.15
CA ASP A 93 8.27 15.33 -19.21
C ASP A 93 9.68 14.72 -19.20
N TYR A 94 10.25 14.45 -18.00
CA TYR A 94 11.55 13.81 -17.86
C TYR A 94 11.54 12.37 -18.39
N PHE A 95 10.55 11.55 -17.98
CA PHE A 95 10.42 10.18 -18.46
C PHE A 95 10.23 10.11 -19.98
N ASN A 96 9.38 10.98 -20.54
CA ASN A 96 9.18 11.09 -21.98
C ASN A 96 10.50 11.45 -22.71
N LYS A 97 11.29 12.39 -22.18
CA LYS A 97 12.59 12.77 -22.73
C LYS A 97 13.61 11.64 -22.72
N MET A 98 13.53 10.78 -21.71
CA MET A 98 14.42 9.62 -21.55
C MET A 98 13.90 8.37 -22.28
N ASP A 99 12.77 8.48 -22.99
CA ASP A 99 12.08 7.37 -23.66
C ASP A 99 11.72 6.22 -22.68
N ILE A 100 11.36 6.56 -21.45
CA ILE A 100 10.94 5.64 -20.41
C ILE A 100 9.42 5.74 -20.24
N ALA A 101 8.72 4.60 -20.28
CA ALA A 101 7.28 4.51 -20.00
C ALA A 101 7.04 4.13 -18.53
N PRO A 102 6.73 5.08 -17.63
CA PRO A 102 6.45 4.76 -16.24
C PRO A 102 5.05 4.15 -16.07
N LEU A 103 4.89 3.33 -15.02
CA LEU A 103 3.59 3.05 -14.45
C LEU A 103 3.20 4.23 -13.55
N VAL A 104 2.08 4.87 -13.85
CA VAL A 104 1.59 6.02 -13.08
C VAL A 104 0.40 5.58 -12.24
N TYR A 105 0.56 5.63 -10.92
CA TYR A 105 -0.52 5.39 -9.98
C TYR A 105 -1.21 6.72 -9.65
N SER A 106 -2.53 6.72 -9.69
CA SER A 106 -3.35 7.89 -9.36
C SER A 106 -4.56 7.50 -8.52
N TYR A 107 -5.06 8.46 -7.74
CA TYR A 107 -6.27 8.32 -6.97
C TYR A 107 -7.28 9.36 -7.47
N ILE A 108 -8.33 8.89 -8.16
CA ILE A 108 -9.30 9.74 -8.86
C ILE A 108 -10.70 9.25 -8.50
N ASP A 109 -11.55 10.17 -8.06
CA ASP A 109 -12.95 9.88 -7.69
C ASP A 109 -13.09 8.73 -6.69
N GLY A 110 -12.22 8.71 -5.68
CA GLY A 110 -12.24 7.68 -4.65
C GLY A 110 -11.73 6.30 -5.10
N ARG A 111 -11.01 6.23 -6.23
CA ARG A 111 -10.51 4.97 -6.79
C ARG A 111 -9.04 5.05 -7.15
N GLU A 112 -8.32 4.00 -6.81
CA GLU A 112 -6.95 3.77 -7.27
C GLU A 112 -6.96 3.37 -8.75
N ARG A 113 -6.09 3.99 -9.54
CA ARG A 113 -5.93 3.71 -10.98
C ARG A 113 -4.46 3.56 -11.32
N VAL A 114 -4.18 2.71 -12.30
CA VAL A 114 -2.87 2.56 -12.93
C VAL A 114 -2.98 2.99 -14.38
N SER A 115 -2.10 3.86 -14.81
CA SER A 115 -1.97 4.29 -16.21
C SER A 115 -0.60 3.89 -16.74
N TYR A 116 -0.55 3.40 -17.97
CA TYR A 116 0.66 2.98 -18.67
C TYR A 116 0.53 3.24 -20.18
N LEU A 117 1.66 3.23 -20.89
CA LEU A 117 1.67 3.31 -22.35
C LEU A 117 1.50 1.91 -22.94
N GLU A 118 0.36 1.63 -23.55
CA GLU A 118 -0.01 0.33 -24.12
C GLU A 118 1.00 -0.17 -25.17
N SER A 119 1.57 0.73 -25.97
CA SER A 119 2.57 0.43 -27.00
C SER A 119 3.89 -0.15 -26.47
N ARG A 120 4.06 -0.26 -25.15
CA ARG A 120 5.27 -0.75 -24.47
C ARG A 120 5.04 -1.99 -23.62
N LEU A 121 3.88 -2.65 -23.75
CA LEU A 121 3.57 -3.89 -23.01
C LEU A 121 4.04 -5.16 -23.74
N GLU A 122 4.57 -5.04 -24.95
CA GLU A 122 4.93 -6.20 -25.81
C GLU A 122 6.43 -6.55 -25.78
N ASP A 123 7.23 -5.91 -24.92
CA ASP A 123 8.64 -6.21 -24.68
C ASP A 123 8.78 -6.79 -23.24
#